data_c9adf4e7e0bab22100b3165173bd9d08
#
_entry.id   c9adf4e7e0bab22100b3165173bd9d08
#
_cell.length_a   1.000
_cell.length_b   1.000
_cell.length_c   1.000
_cell.angle_alpha   90.00
_cell.angle_beta   90.00
_cell.angle_gamma   90.00
#
_symmetry.space_group_name_H-M   'P 1'
#
loop_
_entity.id
_entity.type
_entity.pdbx_description
1 polymer ?
#
loop_
_entity_poly.entity_id
_entity_poly.type
_entity_poly.pdbx_seq_one_letter_code
_entity_poly.pdbx_strand_id
1 'polypeptide(L)'
;MKNIQISPSILSADFSQLGTEIKRLEDGGADMIHVDVMDGHFVPNLTIGPPVIKALRKNCSLKFDVHLMISPVHKYIEAYADAGADIITIHPEATDNLETSILKIKKLNKKVGVSLNPESKIDLIINLLDKIDLVLIMSVNPGFGGQKFIPEVLNKIKKLKKIQNEK
;
A
#
# COMPACT_ATOMS: atom_id res chain seq x y z
N MET A 1 24.22 0.71 -6.71
CA MET A 1 23.24 -0.27 -6.15
C MET A 1 21.99 0.50 -5.80
N LYS A 2 20.79 0.07 -6.21
CA LYS A 2 19.55 0.71 -5.71
C LYS A 2 19.45 0.37 -4.23
N ASN A 3 19.34 1.40 -3.38
CA ASN A 3 19.15 1.18 -1.94
C ASN A 3 17.82 0.46 -1.70
N ILE A 4 17.88 -0.60 -0.90
CA ILE A 4 16.66 -1.23 -0.36
C ILE A 4 16.05 -0.25 0.62
N GLN A 5 14.73 -0.05 0.54
CA GLN A 5 13.96 0.76 1.49
C GLN A 5 13.12 -0.16 2.38
N ILE A 6 13.01 0.21 3.63
CA ILE A 6 12.24 -0.53 4.65
C ILE A 6 10.99 0.27 4.99
N SER A 7 9.82 -0.36 4.80
CA SER A 7 8.50 0.21 5.07
C SER A 7 7.72 -0.72 6.01
N PRO A 8 7.94 -0.63 7.33
CA PRO A 8 7.25 -1.49 8.29
C PRO A 8 5.76 -1.16 8.33
N SER A 9 4.92 -2.21 8.42
CA SER A 9 3.49 -2.05 8.65
C SER A 9 3.19 -1.81 10.12
N ILE A 10 2.32 -0.85 10.40
CA ILE A 10 1.79 -0.60 11.75
C ILE A 10 0.59 -1.50 12.09
N LEU A 11 0.23 -2.44 11.21
CA LEU A 11 -0.86 -3.39 11.47
C LEU A 11 -0.62 -4.24 12.73
N SER A 12 0.64 -4.55 13.04
CA SER A 12 1.02 -5.35 14.22
C SER A 12 1.47 -4.51 15.42
N ALA A 13 1.33 -3.18 15.34
CA ALA A 13 1.67 -2.26 16.42
C ALA A 13 0.59 -2.25 17.52
N ASP A 14 0.93 -1.72 18.69
CA ASP A 14 -0.07 -1.41 19.72
C ASP A 14 -0.93 -0.21 19.27
N PHE A 15 -2.17 -0.46 18.88
CA PHE A 15 -3.08 0.57 18.40
C PHE A 15 -3.43 1.63 19.47
N SER A 16 -3.26 1.32 20.76
CA SER A 16 -3.44 2.29 21.85
C SER A 16 -2.31 3.35 21.88
N GLN A 17 -1.18 3.09 21.20
CA GLN A 17 0.03 3.91 21.25
C GLN A 17 0.63 4.14 19.86
N LEU A 18 -0.17 4.14 18.79
CA LEU A 18 0.31 4.22 17.40
C LEU A 18 1.31 5.37 17.16
N GLY A 19 1.12 6.52 17.81
CA GLY A 19 2.07 7.63 17.70
C GLY A 19 3.47 7.28 18.22
N THR A 20 3.55 6.58 19.36
CA THR A 20 4.80 6.09 19.94
C THR A 20 5.44 5.00 19.09
N GLU A 21 4.61 4.08 18.58
CA GLU A 21 5.08 3.00 17.71
C GLU A 21 5.70 3.54 16.40
N ILE A 22 5.05 4.51 15.76
CA ILE A 22 5.60 5.17 14.56
C ILE A 22 6.93 5.86 14.89
N LYS A 23 7.02 6.56 16.01
CA LYS A 23 8.27 7.22 16.42
C LYS A 23 9.40 6.20 16.63
N ARG A 24 9.11 5.05 17.23
CA ARG A 24 10.09 3.95 17.38
C ARG A 24 10.58 3.41 16.03
N LEU A 25 9.68 3.30 15.03
CA LEU A 25 10.05 2.88 13.68
C LEU A 25 10.94 3.93 12.99
N GLU A 26 10.61 5.21 13.13
CA GLU A 26 11.42 6.32 12.60
C GLU A 26 12.81 6.34 13.23
N ASP A 27 12.90 6.24 14.55
CA ASP A 27 14.18 6.20 15.29
C ASP A 27 14.97 4.91 14.98
N GLY A 28 14.28 3.82 14.62
CA GLY A 28 14.86 2.56 14.17
C GLY A 28 15.40 2.58 12.73
N GLY A 29 15.20 3.69 12.00
CA GLY A 29 15.73 3.86 10.64
C GLY A 29 14.84 3.34 9.53
N ALA A 30 13.52 3.25 9.76
CA ALA A 30 12.57 2.98 8.68
C ALA A 30 12.60 4.11 7.64
N ASP A 31 12.41 3.78 6.36
CA ASP A 31 12.37 4.76 5.27
C ASP A 31 10.95 5.29 5.03
N MET A 32 9.95 4.48 5.34
CA MET A 32 8.52 4.79 5.18
C MET A 32 7.72 4.07 6.28
N ILE A 33 6.45 4.43 6.40
CA ILE A 33 5.48 3.71 7.24
C ILE A 33 4.42 3.10 6.32
N HIS A 34 4.21 1.79 6.42
CA HIS A 34 3.14 1.10 5.72
C HIS A 34 1.88 1.08 6.58
N VAL A 35 0.77 1.51 5.99
CA VAL A 35 -0.50 1.68 6.70
C VAL A 35 -1.56 0.83 6.02
N ASP A 36 -1.87 -0.33 6.61
CA ASP A 36 -2.86 -1.27 6.11
C ASP A 36 -4.27 -0.86 6.52
N VAL A 37 -5.06 -0.40 5.54
CA VAL A 37 -6.45 0.03 5.71
C VAL A 37 -7.39 -1.06 5.25
N MET A 38 -8.31 -1.46 6.11
CA MET A 38 -9.25 -2.55 5.89
C MET A 38 -10.65 -2.15 6.32
N ASP A 39 -11.68 -2.55 5.55
CA ASP A 39 -13.08 -2.14 5.74
C ASP A 39 -14.03 -3.25 6.18
N GLY A 40 -13.52 -4.48 6.38
CA GLY A 40 -14.36 -5.65 6.67
C GLY A 40 -15.18 -6.15 5.48
N HIS A 41 -14.98 -5.54 4.30
CA HIS A 41 -15.70 -5.88 3.07
C HIS A 41 -14.75 -6.48 2.01
N PHE A 42 -13.68 -5.80 1.67
CA PHE A 42 -12.64 -6.34 0.77
C PHE A 42 -11.85 -7.48 1.42
N VAL A 43 -11.58 -7.35 2.72
CA VAL A 43 -10.97 -8.38 3.57
C VAL A 43 -11.76 -8.51 4.87
N PRO A 44 -11.78 -9.70 5.52
CA PRO A 44 -12.56 -9.94 6.73
C PRO A 44 -11.86 -9.37 7.99
N ASN A 45 -11.40 -8.15 7.93
CA ASN A 45 -10.75 -7.42 9.03
C ASN A 45 -11.06 -5.92 8.91
N LEU A 46 -11.08 -5.23 10.05
CA LEU A 46 -11.26 -3.79 10.17
C LEU A 46 -10.03 -3.19 10.85
N THR A 47 -9.51 -2.09 10.32
CA THR A 47 -8.34 -1.45 10.93
C THR A 47 -8.56 0.03 11.19
N ILE A 48 -7.99 0.92 10.38
CA ILE A 48 -7.95 2.36 10.64
C ILE A 48 -8.50 3.16 9.47
N GLY A 49 -9.09 4.30 9.79
CA GLY A 49 -9.64 5.24 8.79
C GLY A 49 -8.82 6.52 8.67
N PRO A 50 -9.25 7.43 7.76
CA PRO A 50 -8.55 8.70 7.50
C PRO A 50 -8.29 9.55 8.73
N PRO A 51 -9.18 9.63 9.75
CA PRO A 51 -8.92 10.43 10.96
C PRO A 51 -7.70 9.98 11.74
N VAL A 52 -7.44 8.66 11.81
CA VAL A 52 -6.26 8.10 12.50
C VAL A 52 -4.99 8.49 11.74
N ILE A 53 -4.97 8.31 10.42
CA ILE A 53 -3.82 8.67 9.57
C ILE A 53 -3.52 10.17 9.71
N LYS A 54 -4.55 11.01 9.68
CA LYS A 54 -4.41 12.47 9.85
C LYS A 54 -3.82 12.86 11.21
N ALA A 55 -4.19 12.13 12.25
CA ALA A 55 -3.63 12.34 13.60
C ALA A 55 -2.14 11.91 13.64
N LEU A 56 -1.82 10.77 13.09
CA LEU A 56 -0.45 10.21 13.06
C LEU A 56 0.49 11.07 12.20
N ARG A 57 0.01 11.61 11.08
CA ARG A 57 0.80 12.45 10.17
C ARG A 57 1.47 13.63 10.87
N LYS A 58 0.84 14.18 11.90
CA LYS A 58 1.37 15.32 12.65
C LYS A 58 2.66 15.01 13.43
N ASN A 59 2.89 13.74 13.73
CA ASN A 59 3.96 13.26 14.61
C ASN A 59 5.02 12.44 13.89
N CYS A 60 4.99 12.38 12.55
CA CYS A 60 5.92 11.57 11.77
C CYS A 60 6.40 12.32 10.53
N SER A 61 7.70 12.31 10.26
CA SER A 61 8.29 12.91 9.06
C SER A 61 8.42 11.94 7.89
N LEU A 62 8.35 10.63 8.15
CA LEU A 62 8.46 9.59 7.13
C LEU A 62 7.26 9.59 6.19
N LYS A 63 7.45 9.11 4.98
CA LYS A 63 6.35 8.92 4.02
C LYS A 63 5.39 7.85 4.50
N PHE A 64 4.10 8.09 4.28
CA PHE A 64 3.04 7.11 4.51
C PHE A 64 2.67 6.44 3.19
N ASP A 65 2.94 5.14 3.09
CA ASP A 65 2.41 4.24 2.05
C ASP A 65 1.10 3.64 2.56
N VAL A 66 -0.01 4.22 2.12
CA VAL A 66 -1.35 3.85 2.57
C VAL A 66 -1.92 2.81 1.63
N HIS A 67 -2.02 1.58 2.12
CA HIS A 67 -2.47 0.42 1.40
C HIS A 67 -3.96 0.18 1.64
N LEU A 68 -4.76 0.40 0.61
CA LEU A 68 -6.23 0.38 0.70
C LEU A 68 -6.78 -0.99 0.31
N MET A 69 -7.03 -1.83 1.29
CA MET A 69 -7.78 -3.09 1.20
C MET A 69 -9.25 -2.82 1.51
N ILE A 70 -9.88 -1.97 0.69
CA ILE A 70 -11.26 -1.50 0.85
C ILE A 70 -12.00 -1.53 -0.48
N SER A 71 -13.31 -1.77 -0.48
CA SER A 71 -14.14 -1.82 -1.70
C SER A 71 -15.47 -1.08 -1.50
N PRO A 72 -15.86 -0.20 -2.45
CA PRO A 72 -15.14 0.24 -3.65
C PRO A 72 -14.11 1.34 -3.33
N VAL A 73 -12.85 1.12 -3.69
CA VAL A 73 -11.74 2.00 -3.28
C VAL A 73 -11.83 3.43 -3.81
N HIS A 74 -12.37 3.62 -5.03
CA HIS A 74 -12.41 4.92 -5.71
C HIS A 74 -13.14 6.01 -4.92
N LYS A 75 -14.07 5.66 -4.02
CA LYS A 75 -14.82 6.59 -3.17
C LYS A 75 -13.98 7.23 -2.08
N TYR A 76 -12.90 6.57 -1.67
CA TYR A 76 -12.13 6.95 -0.48
C TYR A 76 -10.73 7.50 -0.79
N ILE A 77 -10.25 7.41 -2.04
CA ILE A 77 -8.91 7.87 -2.45
C ILE A 77 -8.63 9.31 -1.98
N GLU A 78 -9.58 10.23 -2.17
CA GLU A 78 -9.44 11.64 -1.80
C GLU A 78 -9.30 11.81 -0.28
N ALA A 79 -10.14 11.13 0.49
CA ALA A 79 -10.11 11.20 1.95
C ALA A 79 -8.76 10.73 2.53
N TYR A 80 -8.15 9.69 1.94
CA TYR A 80 -6.82 9.22 2.37
C TYR A 80 -5.69 10.13 1.88
N ALA A 81 -5.81 10.74 0.70
CA ALA A 81 -4.89 11.76 0.22
C ALA A 81 -4.86 12.97 1.17
N ASP A 82 -6.04 13.47 1.57
CA ASP A 82 -6.20 14.60 2.50
C ASP A 82 -5.78 14.26 3.93
N ALA A 83 -5.87 13.00 4.32
CA ALA A 83 -5.37 12.53 5.61
C ALA A 83 -3.84 12.54 5.70
N GLY A 84 -3.12 12.66 4.58
CA GLY A 84 -1.67 12.77 4.56
C GLY A 84 -0.93 11.56 3.99
N ALA A 85 -1.60 10.70 3.19
CA ALA A 85 -0.91 9.69 2.41
C ALA A 85 0.08 10.34 1.43
N ASP A 86 1.27 9.77 1.30
CA ASP A 86 2.26 10.13 0.27
C ASP A 86 2.17 9.18 -0.94
N ILE A 87 1.92 7.91 -0.66
CA ILE A 87 1.66 6.86 -1.64
C ILE A 87 0.29 6.27 -1.30
N ILE A 88 -0.54 6.06 -2.32
CA ILE A 88 -1.82 5.36 -2.18
C ILE A 88 -1.74 4.09 -3.00
N THR A 89 -1.75 2.96 -2.31
CA THR A 89 -1.65 1.63 -2.90
C THR A 89 -3.03 0.97 -2.92
N ILE A 90 -3.48 0.58 -4.11
CA ILE A 90 -4.82 0.02 -4.35
C ILE A 90 -4.73 -1.35 -5.02
N HIS A 91 -5.77 -2.16 -4.85
CA HIS A 91 -5.91 -3.44 -5.53
C HIS A 91 -6.73 -3.30 -6.82
N PRO A 92 -6.36 -3.95 -7.93
CA PRO A 92 -7.19 -4.02 -9.13
C PRO A 92 -8.59 -4.56 -8.85
N GLU A 93 -8.70 -5.50 -7.91
CA GLU A 93 -9.94 -6.17 -7.52
C GLU A 93 -10.87 -5.27 -6.68
N ALA A 94 -10.37 -4.15 -6.17
CA ALA A 94 -11.13 -3.21 -5.33
C ALA A 94 -11.79 -2.07 -6.11
N THR A 95 -11.71 -2.08 -7.44
CA THR A 95 -12.24 -1.01 -8.31
C THR A 95 -12.78 -1.56 -9.62
N ASP A 96 -13.84 -0.96 -10.12
CA ASP A 96 -14.40 -1.30 -11.43
C ASP A 96 -13.50 -0.83 -12.59
N ASN A 97 -12.66 0.19 -12.35
CA ASN A 97 -11.74 0.73 -13.34
C ASN A 97 -10.44 1.19 -12.67
N LEU A 98 -9.41 0.35 -12.80
CA LEU A 98 -8.10 0.60 -12.21
C LEU A 98 -7.43 1.86 -12.77
N GLU A 99 -7.50 2.08 -14.07
CA GLU A 99 -6.87 3.24 -14.70
C GLU A 99 -7.48 4.56 -14.21
N THR A 100 -8.78 4.63 -14.09
CA THR A 100 -9.48 5.80 -13.53
C THR A 100 -9.06 6.07 -12.08
N SER A 101 -8.91 5.02 -11.27
CA SER A 101 -8.44 5.15 -9.88
C SER A 101 -6.99 5.63 -9.82
N ILE A 102 -6.11 5.11 -10.67
CA ILE A 102 -4.72 5.57 -10.82
C ILE A 102 -4.67 7.07 -11.18
N LEU A 103 -5.44 7.48 -12.19
CA LEU A 103 -5.49 8.89 -12.62
C LEU A 103 -6.03 9.81 -11.51
N LYS A 104 -6.99 9.34 -10.72
CA LYS A 104 -7.51 10.08 -9.57
C LYS A 104 -6.41 10.29 -8.51
N ILE A 105 -5.62 9.28 -8.19
CA ILE A 105 -4.49 9.39 -7.24
C ILE A 105 -3.46 10.40 -7.76
N LYS A 106 -3.08 10.32 -9.04
CA LYS A 106 -2.13 11.25 -9.65
C LYS A 106 -2.64 12.70 -9.63
N LYS A 107 -3.92 12.91 -9.91
CA LYS A 107 -4.55 14.25 -9.87
C LYS A 107 -4.48 14.90 -8.49
N LEU A 108 -4.41 14.10 -7.43
CA LEU A 108 -4.21 14.55 -6.05
C LEU A 108 -2.73 14.75 -5.69
N ASN A 109 -1.82 14.68 -6.66
CA ASN A 109 -0.36 14.78 -6.48
C ASN A 109 0.20 13.72 -5.52
N LYS A 110 -0.39 12.52 -5.51
CA LYS A 110 0.10 11.39 -4.72
C LYS A 110 0.78 10.36 -5.62
N LYS A 111 1.72 9.61 -5.05
CA LYS A 111 2.32 8.46 -5.73
C LYS A 111 1.31 7.32 -5.81
N VAL A 112 1.36 6.60 -6.93
CA VAL A 112 0.47 5.48 -7.20
C VAL A 112 1.16 4.17 -6.87
N GLY A 113 0.59 3.43 -5.92
CA GLY A 113 0.90 2.03 -5.70
C GLY A 113 -0.22 1.13 -6.25
N VAL A 114 0.15 -0.02 -6.79
CA VAL A 114 -0.80 -1.08 -7.12
C VAL A 114 -0.35 -2.38 -6.48
N SER A 115 -1.26 -2.98 -5.70
CA SER A 115 -1.03 -4.25 -5.01
C SER A 115 -1.63 -5.41 -5.80
N LEU A 116 -0.88 -6.49 -5.92
CA LEU A 116 -1.34 -7.74 -6.53
C LEU A 116 -1.42 -8.84 -5.47
N ASN A 117 -2.59 -9.44 -5.32
CA ASN A 117 -2.79 -10.61 -4.48
C ASN A 117 -1.89 -11.79 -4.93
N PRO A 118 -1.63 -12.78 -4.07
CA PRO A 118 -0.78 -13.92 -4.44
C PRO A 118 -1.25 -14.61 -5.73
N GLU A 119 -2.55 -14.71 -5.96
CA GLU A 119 -3.14 -15.36 -7.13
C GLU A 119 -3.31 -14.44 -8.35
N SER A 120 -3.30 -13.11 -8.15
CA SER A 120 -3.52 -12.14 -9.23
C SER A 120 -2.40 -12.15 -10.24
N LYS A 121 -2.77 -12.11 -11.52
CA LYS A 121 -1.81 -12.08 -12.63
C LYS A 121 -1.25 -10.66 -12.82
N ILE A 122 0.01 -10.58 -13.25
CA ILE A 122 0.65 -9.29 -13.58
C ILE A 122 0.01 -8.61 -14.80
N ASP A 123 -0.69 -9.39 -15.63
CA ASP A 123 -1.36 -8.89 -16.82
C ASP A 123 -2.40 -7.81 -16.51
N LEU A 124 -2.96 -7.81 -15.29
CA LEU A 124 -3.88 -6.78 -14.81
C LEU A 124 -3.28 -5.37 -14.81
N ILE A 125 -1.94 -5.26 -14.72
CA ILE A 125 -1.26 -3.97 -14.56
C ILE A 125 -0.22 -3.69 -15.65
N ILE A 126 0.06 -4.64 -16.53
CA ILE A 126 1.21 -4.58 -17.47
C ILE A 126 1.15 -3.35 -18.38
N ASN A 127 -0.05 -2.99 -18.85
CA ASN A 127 -0.29 -1.83 -19.72
C ASN A 127 -0.38 -0.49 -18.96
N LEU A 128 -0.31 -0.53 -17.62
CA LEU A 128 -0.41 0.64 -16.75
C LEU A 128 0.89 0.92 -15.98
N LEU A 129 1.93 0.10 -16.18
CA LEU A 129 3.19 0.21 -15.44
C LEU A 129 3.88 1.58 -15.57
N ASP A 130 3.70 2.27 -16.69
CA ASP A 130 4.19 3.63 -16.93
C ASP A 130 3.48 4.69 -16.06
N LYS A 131 2.31 4.35 -15.51
CA LYS A 131 1.49 5.21 -14.66
C LYS A 131 1.62 4.87 -13.18
N ILE A 132 2.38 3.82 -12.82
CA ILE A 132 2.51 3.28 -11.47
C ILE A 132 3.90 3.58 -10.92
N ASP A 133 3.98 4.12 -9.71
CA ASP A 133 5.24 4.42 -9.02
C ASP A 133 5.74 3.22 -8.19
N LEU A 134 4.82 2.36 -7.70
CA LEU A 134 5.10 1.22 -6.83
C LEU A 134 4.20 0.05 -7.18
N VAL A 135 4.78 -1.14 -7.32
CA VAL A 135 4.02 -2.41 -7.38
C VAL A 135 4.28 -3.20 -6.10
N LEU A 136 3.23 -3.41 -5.31
CA LEU A 136 3.27 -4.24 -4.12
C LEU A 136 2.86 -5.67 -4.48
N ILE A 137 3.76 -6.63 -4.29
CA ILE A 137 3.43 -8.04 -4.45
C ILE A 137 3.12 -8.62 -3.08
N MET A 138 1.84 -8.95 -2.86
CA MET A 138 1.42 -9.62 -1.64
C MET A 138 2.09 -11.00 -1.57
N SER A 139 2.84 -11.21 -0.49
CA SER A 139 3.51 -12.49 -0.20
C SER A 139 2.77 -13.32 0.84
N VAL A 140 1.62 -12.84 1.25
CA VAL A 140 0.61 -13.45 2.10
C VAL A 140 -0.77 -13.03 1.58
N ASN A 141 -1.85 -13.68 2.01
CA ASN A 141 -3.20 -13.20 1.70
C ASN A 141 -3.48 -11.90 2.44
N PRO A 142 -4.12 -10.90 1.78
CA PRO A 142 -4.47 -9.64 2.45
C PRO A 142 -5.42 -9.89 3.62
N GLY A 143 -5.31 -9.04 4.67
CA GLY A 143 -6.23 -9.04 5.81
C GLY A 143 -5.59 -9.23 7.18
N PHE A 144 -4.57 -10.05 7.32
CA PHE A 144 -3.96 -10.35 8.64
C PHE A 144 -2.43 -10.41 8.57
N GLY A 145 -1.78 -10.02 9.66
CA GLY A 145 -0.35 -10.22 9.87
C GLY A 145 0.00 -11.64 10.33
N GLY A 146 1.30 -11.95 10.46
CA GLY A 146 1.81 -13.20 11.03
C GLY A 146 1.64 -14.45 10.17
N GLN A 147 1.25 -14.30 8.90
CA GLN A 147 1.08 -15.41 7.96
C GLN A 147 2.43 -15.92 7.42
N LYS A 148 2.44 -17.17 6.97
CA LYS A 148 3.61 -17.77 6.30
C LYS A 148 3.79 -17.18 4.90
N PHE A 149 5.05 -16.90 4.55
CA PHE A 149 5.43 -16.44 3.23
C PHE A 149 5.02 -17.44 2.13
N ILE A 150 4.48 -16.94 1.04
CA ILE A 150 4.05 -17.71 -0.14
C ILE A 150 5.17 -17.65 -1.18
N PRO A 151 5.98 -18.75 -1.38
CA PRO A 151 7.16 -18.70 -2.24
C PRO A 151 6.87 -18.48 -3.72
N GLU A 152 5.69 -18.85 -4.18
CA GLU A 152 5.26 -18.79 -5.59
C GLU A 152 5.28 -17.36 -6.13
N VAL A 153 5.10 -16.36 -5.25
CA VAL A 153 5.11 -14.94 -5.64
C VAL A 153 6.49 -14.46 -6.14
N LEU A 154 7.56 -15.17 -5.78
CA LEU A 154 8.92 -14.84 -6.25
C LEU A 154 9.02 -14.84 -7.79
N ASN A 155 8.27 -15.73 -8.46
CA ASN A 155 8.24 -15.76 -9.92
C ASN A 155 7.60 -14.49 -10.49
N LYS A 156 6.57 -13.95 -9.81
CA LYS A 156 5.91 -12.70 -10.18
C LYS A 156 6.88 -11.51 -10.04
N ILE A 157 7.62 -11.45 -8.93
CA ILE A 157 8.63 -10.42 -8.68
C ILE A 157 9.73 -10.45 -9.76
N LYS A 158 10.26 -11.65 -10.07
CA LYS A 158 11.29 -11.82 -11.12
C LYS A 158 10.79 -11.32 -12.48
N LYS A 159 9.54 -11.63 -12.84
CA LYS A 159 8.92 -11.25 -14.11
C LYS A 159 8.75 -9.73 -14.20
N LEU A 160 8.24 -9.08 -13.16
CA LEU A 160 8.12 -7.62 -13.09
C LEU A 160 9.49 -6.94 -13.12
N LYS A 161 10.48 -7.49 -12.43
CA LYS A 161 11.85 -6.95 -12.46
C LYS A 161 12.47 -7.01 -13.86
N LYS A 162 12.22 -8.07 -14.61
CA LYS A 162 12.65 -8.17 -16.01
C LYS A 162 12.03 -7.06 -16.85
N ILE A 163 10.70 -6.88 -16.76
CA ILE A 163 10.00 -5.81 -17.50
C ILE A 163 10.53 -4.41 -17.13
N GLN A 164 10.83 -4.19 -15.85
CA GLN A 164 11.39 -2.90 -15.37
C GLN A 164 12.77 -2.61 -15.99
N ASN A 165 13.57 -3.65 -16.22
CA ASN A 165 14.92 -3.48 -16.77
C ASN A 165 14.92 -3.33 -18.31
N GLU A 166 13.83 -3.72 -18.97
CA GLU A 166 13.65 -3.61 -20.43
C GLU A 166 13.07 -2.25 -20.87
N LYS A 167 12.61 -1.44 -19.91
CA LYS A 167 12.13 -0.05 -20.09
C LYS A 167 13.16 0.98 -19.65
#